data_9f9ced6581ebc7ed1621308a00879adc
#
_entry.id   9f9ced6581ebc7ed1621308a00879adc
#
_cell.length_a   1.000
_cell.length_b   1.000
_cell.length_c   1.000
_cell.angle_alpha   90.00
_cell.angle_beta   90.00
_cell.angle_gamma   90.00
#
_symmetry.space_group_name_H-M   'P 1'
#
loop_
_entity.id
_entity.type
_entity.pdbx_description
1 polymer ?
#
loop_
_entity_poly.entity_id
_entity_poly.type
_entity_poly.pdbx_seq_one_letter_code
_entity_poly.pdbx_strand_id
1 'polypeptide(L)'
;MLGTCIENVRKGVPLVHNITNYVTVNDVANILLACGGSPIMSDEPEDVEDITAICGGLNINIGTLNQRSIEGMFRAGKKANELNHVVLLDPVGAGASALRTNTAVELMEKVRFTVIRGNISEIKTLALGSGTTKGVDADVADAVTEENLDNAVKFVKNFAAKSGAIVAVTGAIDLVSDGKSCYVIRNGRPEMGRITGTGCQLSGMMTAFVVANPDNRLEAAAAAVCAMGLAGEIGWSHMAEGDGNSTYRNRIIDAIYNMDGETLNGGARYELR
;
A
#
# COMPACT_ATOMS: atom_id res chain seq x y z
N MET A 1 -17.18 -8.32 -5.35
CA MET A 1 -16.75 -7.62 -6.58
C MET A 1 -15.93 -6.39 -6.16
N LEU A 2 -14.80 -6.15 -6.83
CA LEU A 2 -13.87 -5.09 -6.45
C LEU A 2 -14.50 -3.68 -6.38
N GLY A 3 -15.49 -3.41 -7.26
CA GLY A 3 -16.20 -2.15 -7.27
C GLY A 3 -16.97 -1.83 -5.99
N THR A 4 -17.48 -2.85 -5.28
CA THR A 4 -18.14 -2.63 -3.99
C THR A 4 -17.17 -2.04 -2.96
N CYS A 5 -15.86 -2.35 -3.08
CA CYS A 5 -14.86 -1.86 -2.14
C CYS A 5 -14.69 -0.33 -2.21
N ILE A 6 -14.66 0.25 -3.42
CA ILE A 6 -14.57 1.72 -3.59
C ILE A 6 -15.85 2.42 -3.17
N GLU A 7 -17.02 1.80 -3.44
CA GLU A 7 -18.31 2.34 -2.99
C GLU A 7 -18.40 2.39 -1.45
N ASN A 8 -17.89 1.36 -0.77
CA ASN A 8 -17.83 1.33 0.69
C ASN A 8 -16.90 2.42 1.25
N VAL A 9 -15.77 2.72 0.59
CA VAL A 9 -14.90 3.85 0.97
C VAL A 9 -15.66 5.16 0.90
N ARG A 10 -16.34 5.43 -0.22
CA ARG A 10 -17.11 6.67 -0.40
C ARG A 10 -18.27 6.82 0.57
N LYS A 11 -18.94 5.72 0.87
CA LYS A 11 -20.04 5.69 1.85
C LYS A 11 -19.55 5.87 3.28
N GLY A 12 -18.43 5.22 3.62
CA GLY A 12 -17.91 5.18 4.99
C GLY A 12 -17.00 6.35 5.34
N VAL A 13 -16.44 7.04 4.35
CA VAL A 13 -15.50 8.16 4.51
C VAL A 13 -14.44 7.87 5.59
N PRO A 14 -13.67 6.76 5.48
CA PRO A 14 -12.75 6.35 6.53
C PRO A 14 -11.69 7.41 6.81
N LEU A 15 -11.52 7.74 8.10
CA LEU A 15 -10.49 8.64 8.56
C LEU A 15 -9.18 7.86 8.72
N VAL A 16 -8.12 8.29 8.02
CA VAL A 16 -6.82 7.61 7.96
C VAL A 16 -5.73 8.52 8.49
N HIS A 17 -5.05 8.08 9.55
CA HIS A 17 -3.84 8.70 10.05
C HIS A 17 -2.66 8.31 9.16
N ASN A 18 -1.86 9.28 8.70
CA ASN A 18 -0.71 9.04 7.85
C ASN A 18 0.56 9.59 8.50
N ILE A 19 1.47 8.69 8.88
CA ILE A 19 2.87 9.00 9.12
C ILE A 19 3.60 8.63 7.83
N THR A 20 3.71 9.60 6.92
CA THR A 20 4.24 9.36 5.58
C THR A 20 5.43 10.26 5.27
N ASN A 21 6.11 10.00 4.16
CA ASN A 21 7.30 10.74 3.77
C ASN A 21 6.94 12.14 3.23
N TYR A 22 7.77 13.14 3.52
CA TYR A 22 7.53 14.52 3.12
C TYR A 22 7.65 14.77 1.61
N VAL A 23 8.20 13.83 0.84
CA VAL A 23 8.29 13.94 -0.62
C VAL A 23 6.91 13.83 -1.25
N THR A 24 6.03 13.01 -0.66
CA THR A 24 4.73 12.64 -1.25
C THR A 24 3.53 12.93 -0.35
N VAL A 25 3.74 13.59 0.80
CA VAL A 25 2.70 13.83 1.81
C VAL A 25 1.44 14.49 1.24
N ASN A 26 1.60 15.50 0.38
CA ASN A 26 0.48 16.19 -0.27
C ASN A 26 -0.28 15.28 -1.23
N ASP A 27 0.44 14.48 -2.01
CA ASP A 27 -0.16 13.53 -2.96
C ASP A 27 -0.93 12.42 -2.25
N VAL A 28 -0.41 11.93 -1.12
CA VAL A 28 -1.11 10.94 -0.27
C VAL A 28 -2.42 11.52 0.28
N ALA A 29 -2.41 12.78 0.72
CA ALA A 29 -3.63 13.47 1.15
C ALA A 29 -4.65 13.58 0.02
N ASN A 30 -4.21 14.03 -1.17
CA ASN A 30 -5.10 14.23 -2.30
C ASN A 30 -5.69 12.93 -2.85
N ILE A 31 -4.91 11.83 -2.91
CA ILE A 31 -5.44 10.55 -3.38
C ILE A 31 -6.46 9.97 -2.39
N LEU A 32 -6.26 10.16 -1.08
CA LEU A 32 -7.24 9.77 -0.06
C LEU A 32 -8.55 10.53 -0.23
N LEU A 33 -8.49 11.85 -0.41
CA LEU A 33 -9.69 12.65 -0.71
C LEU A 33 -10.34 12.22 -2.03
N ALA A 34 -9.56 11.95 -3.06
CA ALA A 34 -10.07 11.51 -4.36
C ALA A 34 -10.82 10.17 -4.28
N CYS A 35 -10.34 9.20 -3.51
CA CYS A 35 -11.04 7.92 -3.36
C CYS A 35 -12.24 7.98 -2.40
N GLY A 36 -12.46 9.08 -1.70
CA GLY A 36 -13.56 9.28 -0.76
C GLY A 36 -13.20 9.04 0.71
N GLY A 37 -11.92 8.88 1.03
CA GLY A 37 -11.42 8.84 2.40
C GLY A 37 -11.14 10.24 2.97
N SER A 38 -10.74 10.29 4.23
CA SER A 38 -10.39 11.53 4.94
C SER A 38 -8.99 11.38 5.56
N PRO A 39 -7.97 12.16 5.10
CA PRO A 39 -6.61 12.04 5.62
C PRO A 39 -6.36 12.96 6.83
N ILE A 40 -5.58 12.47 7.80
CA ILE A 40 -4.87 13.29 8.78
C ILE A 40 -3.37 12.98 8.67
N MET A 41 -2.55 14.03 8.59
CA MET A 41 -1.08 13.93 8.55
C MET A 41 -0.53 14.39 9.90
N SER A 42 0.09 13.46 10.66
CA SER A 42 0.78 13.77 11.91
C SER A 42 1.92 12.77 12.11
N ASP A 43 3.11 13.24 12.52
CA ASP A 43 4.28 12.42 12.83
C ASP A 43 4.97 12.82 14.14
N GLU A 44 4.37 13.80 14.86
CA GLU A 44 4.87 14.29 16.13
C GLU A 44 4.56 13.29 17.26
N PRO A 45 5.57 12.76 18.00
CA PRO A 45 5.37 11.75 19.04
C PRO A 45 4.35 12.13 20.11
N GLU A 46 4.18 13.42 20.41
CA GLU A 46 3.23 13.89 21.43
C GLU A 46 1.79 13.99 20.91
N ASP A 47 1.58 13.94 19.58
CA ASP A 47 0.28 14.11 18.92
C ASP A 47 -0.28 12.78 18.35
N VAL A 48 0.62 11.88 17.91
CA VAL A 48 0.23 10.71 17.12
C VAL A 48 -0.74 9.76 17.82
N GLU A 49 -0.71 9.63 19.13
CA GLU A 49 -1.62 8.73 19.86
C GLU A 49 -3.05 9.24 19.85
N ASP A 50 -3.24 10.55 20.04
CA ASP A 50 -4.56 11.18 20.02
C ASP A 50 -5.14 11.15 18.60
N ILE A 51 -4.34 11.44 17.58
CA ILE A 51 -4.73 11.35 16.17
C ILE A 51 -5.06 9.90 15.78
N THR A 52 -4.24 8.92 16.19
CA THR A 52 -4.53 7.51 15.93
C THR A 52 -5.85 7.08 16.57
N ALA A 53 -6.16 7.60 17.77
CA ALA A 53 -7.35 7.20 18.50
C ALA A 53 -8.67 7.59 17.80
N ILE A 54 -8.69 8.69 17.05
CA ILE A 54 -9.88 9.15 16.31
C ILE A 54 -9.98 8.58 14.88
N CYS A 55 -8.91 7.93 14.38
CA CYS A 55 -8.83 7.37 13.02
C CYS A 55 -9.23 5.89 13.02
N GLY A 56 -9.75 5.39 11.89
CA GLY A 56 -10.03 3.96 11.70
C GLY A 56 -8.83 3.18 11.17
N GLY A 57 -7.80 3.85 10.64
CA GLY A 57 -6.61 3.25 10.09
C GLY A 57 -5.36 4.12 10.19
N LEU A 58 -4.20 3.46 10.20
CA LEU A 58 -2.88 4.07 10.26
C LEU A 58 -2.04 3.59 9.09
N ASN A 59 -1.50 4.52 8.31
CA ASN A 59 -0.52 4.29 7.26
C ASN A 59 0.86 4.75 7.74
N ILE A 60 1.81 3.82 7.85
CA ILE A 60 3.21 4.07 8.21
C ILE A 60 4.10 3.88 6.99
N ASN A 61 4.77 4.95 6.55
CA ASN A 61 5.69 4.95 5.42
C ASN A 61 7.06 5.48 5.86
N ILE A 62 8.11 4.68 5.67
CA ILE A 62 9.46 4.96 6.16
C ILE A 62 10.37 5.68 5.14
N GLY A 63 9.81 6.33 4.14
CA GLY A 63 10.58 6.92 3.01
C GLY A 63 11.51 8.07 3.41
N THR A 64 11.21 8.80 4.49
CA THR A 64 12.03 9.91 4.99
C THR A 64 12.11 9.88 6.52
N LEU A 65 12.87 8.94 7.05
CA LEU A 65 13.01 8.73 8.48
C LEU A 65 13.82 9.84 9.18
N ASN A 66 13.36 10.21 10.36
CA ASN A 66 14.11 10.95 11.36
C ASN A 66 13.76 10.41 12.77
N GLN A 67 14.53 10.80 13.80
CA GLN A 67 14.34 10.24 15.14
C GLN A 67 12.93 10.45 15.70
N ARG A 68 12.32 11.62 15.46
CA ARG A 68 10.96 11.94 15.94
C ARG A 68 9.92 11.12 15.21
N SER A 69 10.00 11.07 13.87
CA SER A 69 9.03 10.26 13.09
C SER A 69 9.14 8.77 13.41
N ILE A 70 10.33 8.23 13.67
CA ILE A 70 10.52 6.83 14.11
C ILE A 70 9.80 6.60 15.46
N GLU A 71 10.01 7.47 16.45
CA GLU A 71 9.31 7.39 17.73
C GLU A 71 7.78 7.48 17.54
N GLY A 72 7.32 8.43 16.74
CA GLY A 72 5.91 8.59 16.40
C GLY A 72 5.31 7.34 15.77
N MET A 73 6.02 6.68 14.83
CA MET A 73 5.59 5.43 14.20
C MET A 73 5.36 4.30 15.20
N PHE A 74 6.28 4.13 16.17
CA PHE A 74 6.12 3.11 17.22
C PHE A 74 4.96 3.41 18.16
N ARG A 75 4.80 4.66 18.59
CA ARG A 75 3.71 5.08 19.47
C ARG A 75 2.35 4.93 18.78
N ALA A 76 2.21 5.49 17.58
CA ALA A 76 0.99 5.36 16.79
C ALA A 76 0.65 3.89 16.47
N GLY A 77 1.64 3.09 16.08
CA GLY A 77 1.45 1.67 15.76
C GLY A 77 0.95 0.86 16.95
N LYS A 78 1.54 1.07 18.14
CA LYS A 78 1.07 0.43 19.38
C LYS A 78 -0.36 0.87 19.73
N LYS A 79 -0.64 2.17 19.66
CA LYS A 79 -1.97 2.73 19.92
C LYS A 79 -3.01 2.15 18.97
N ALA A 80 -2.71 2.07 17.68
CA ALA A 80 -3.59 1.46 16.68
C ALA A 80 -3.86 -0.02 17.00
N ASN A 81 -2.85 -0.77 17.46
CA ASN A 81 -3.02 -2.17 17.86
C ASN A 81 -3.89 -2.34 19.12
N GLU A 82 -3.77 -1.46 20.10
CA GLU A 82 -4.64 -1.44 21.30
C GLU A 82 -6.11 -1.25 20.91
N LEU A 83 -6.36 -0.41 19.91
CA LEU A 83 -7.70 -0.07 19.41
C LEU A 83 -8.19 -1.05 18.32
N ASN A 84 -7.38 -2.03 17.92
CA ASN A 84 -7.66 -2.96 16.82
C ASN A 84 -7.93 -2.25 15.47
N HIS A 85 -7.28 -1.12 15.24
CA HIS A 85 -7.35 -0.39 13.97
C HIS A 85 -6.54 -1.10 12.87
N VAL A 86 -6.87 -0.80 11.63
CA VAL A 86 -6.08 -1.23 10.46
C VAL A 86 -4.73 -0.50 10.48
N VAL A 87 -3.63 -1.25 10.34
CA VAL A 87 -2.28 -0.67 10.23
C VAL A 87 -1.62 -1.18 8.96
N LEU A 88 -1.14 -0.26 8.14
CA LEU A 88 -0.37 -0.56 6.93
C LEU A 88 1.08 -0.10 7.09
N LEU A 89 2.02 -0.97 6.68
CA LEU A 89 3.45 -0.65 6.54
C LEU A 89 3.82 -0.50 5.07
N ASP A 90 4.43 0.62 4.73
CA ASP A 90 5.10 0.87 3.45
C ASP A 90 6.61 1.02 3.71
N PRO A 91 7.42 -0.06 3.57
CA PRO A 91 8.83 -0.10 3.95
C PRO A 91 9.74 0.52 2.89
N VAL A 92 9.41 1.72 2.40
CA VAL A 92 10.13 2.41 1.33
C VAL A 92 11.63 2.43 1.55
N GLY A 93 12.35 1.77 0.64
CA GLY A 93 13.81 1.72 0.66
C GLY A 93 14.40 0.81 1.73
N ALA A 94 13.64 -0.13 2.30
CA ALA A 94 14.21 -1.23 3.06
C ALA A 94 15.19 -2.02 2.17
N GLY A 95 16.39 -2.28 2.69
CA GLY A 95 17.53 -2.82 1.92
C GLY A 95 18.49 -1.75 1.41
N ALA A 96 18.06 -0.49 1.25
CA ALA A 96 18.92 0.59 0.76
C ALA A 96 19.83 1.21 1.85
N SER A 97 19.40 1.15 3.11
CA SER A 97 20.22 1.61 4.24
C SER A 97 19.92 0.80 5.51
N ALA A 98 20.90 0.73 6.41
CA ALA A 98 20.74 0.06 7.70
C ALA A 98 19.60 0.68 8.53
N LEU A 99 19.50 2.02 8.56
CA LEU A 99 18.45 2.71 9.32
C LEU A 99 17.05 2.28 8.85
N ARG A 100 16.78 2.28 7.55
CA ARG A 100 15.47 1.90 7.00
C ARG A 100 15.17 0.43 7.24
N THR A 101 16.13 -0.44 6.98
CA THR A 101 15.97 -1.88 7.19
C THR A 101 15.70 -2.21 8.66
N ASN A 102 16.52 -1.67 9.57
CA ASN A 102 16.38 -1.94 10.99
C ASN A 102 15.06 -1.37 11.53
N THR A 103 14.68 -0.16 11.14
CA THR A 103 13.39 0.43 11.55
C THR A 103 12.22 -0.40 11.06
N ALA A 104 12.23 -0.85 9.80
CA ALA A 104 11.15 -1.67 9.25
C ALA A 104 11.03 -3.03 9.96
N VAL A 105 12.17 -3.71 10.22
CA VAL A 105 12.20 -4.97 10.96
C VAL A 105 11.71 -4.78 12.39
N GLU A 106 12.19 -3.76 13.09
CA GLU A 106 11.78 -3.46 14.47
C GLU A 106 10.29 -3.08 14.56
N LEU A 107 9.76 -2.36 13.57
CA LEU A 107 8.33 -2.09 13.46
C LEU A 107 7.54 -3.40 13.33
N MET A 108 7.97 -4.33 12.49
CA MET A 108 7.30 -5.64 12.35
C MET A 108 7.35 -6.50 13.63
N GLU A 109 8.38 -6.34 14.46
CA GLU A 109 8.48 -7.04 15.74
C GLU A 109 7.55 -6.47 16.82
N LYS A 110 7.33 -5.14 16.80
CA LYS A 110 6.65 -4.41 17.88
C LYS A 110 5.22 -3.98 17.54
N VAL A 111 4.86 -3.94 16.26
CA VAL A 111 3.55 -3.52 15.75
C VAL A 111 2.97 -4.62 14.88
N ARG A 112 1.72 -5.00 15.14
CA ARG A 112 0.97 -5.93 14.30
C ARG A 112 0.39 -5.17 13.12
N PHE A 113 0.83 -5.50 11.91
CA PHE A 113 0.33 -4.92 10.68
C PHE A 113 -0.83 -5.74 10.09
N THR A 114 -1.83 -5.04 9.58
CA THR A 114 -2.92 -5.63 8.78
C THR A 114 -2.47 -5.84 7.34
N VAL A 115 -1.68 -4.90 6.83
CA VAL A 115 -1.14 -4.91 5.46
C VAL A 115 0.33 -4.52 5.47
N ILE A 116 1.13 -5.19 4.66
CA ILE A 116 2.51 -4.79 4.32
C ILE A 116 2.55 -4.62 2.81
N ARG A 117 2.88 -3.41 2.32
CA ARG A 117 2.92 -3.10 0.90
C ARG A 117 4.30 -2.59 0.51
N GLY A 118 4.94 -3.18 -0.48
CA GLY A 118 6.25 -2.74 -1.01
C GLY A 118 6.51 -3.29 -2.41
N ASN A 119 7.66 -2.94 -3.00
CA ASN A 119 8.15 -3.66 -4.16
C ASN A 119 8.76 -5.02 -3.73
N ILE A 120 9.06 -5.88 -4.70
CA ILE A 120 9.57 -7.23 -4.39
C ILE A 120 10.89 -7.20 -3.60
N SER A 121 11.78 -6.24 -3.85
CA SER A 121 13.06 -6.11 -3.15
C SER A 121 12.87 -5.70 -1.68
N GLU A 122 11.97 -4.75 -1.41
CA GLU A 122 11.59 -4.33 -0.05
C GLU A 122 10.98 -5.49 0.74
N ILE A 123 10.04 -6.22 0.13
CA ILE A 123 9.39 -7.38 0.78
C ILE A 123 10.38 -8.52 1.03
N LYS A 124 11.30 -8.81 0.10
CA LYS A 124 12.39 -9.76 0.34
C LYS A 124 13.27 -9.35 1.52
N THR A 125 13.64 -8.07 1.59
CA THR A 125 14.45 -7.54 2.70
C THR A 125 13.78 -7.76 4.04
N LEU A 126 12.47 -7.50 4.15
CA LEU A 126 11.70 -7.76 5.37
C LEU A 126 11.62 -9.26 5.68
N ALA A 127 11.38 -10.09 4.69
CA ALA A 127 11.33 -11.54 4.87
C ALA A 127 12.67 -12.10 5.39
N LEU A 128 13.80 -11.57 4.92
CA LEU A 128 15.14 -11.93 5.35
C LEU A 128 15.47 -11.42 6.76
N GLY A 129 15.17 -10.15 7.05
CA GLY A 129 15.50 -9.49 8.31
C GLY A 129 14.67 -9.97 9.50
N SER A 130 13.44 -10.44 9.26
CA SER A 130 12.54 -10.92 10.33
C SER A 130 12.84 -12.35 10.84
N GLY A 131 13.96 -12.96 10.43
CA GLY A 131 14.29 -14.36 10.78
C GLY A 131 13.33 -15.40 10.18
N THR A 132 12.40 -14.96 9.34
CA THR A 132 11.37 -15.82 8.71
C THR A 132 11.90 -16.62 7.52
N THR A 133 13.20 -16.54 7.23
CA THR A 133 13.85 -17.09 6.04
C THR A 133 14.16 -18.57 6.07
N LYS A 134 14.01 -19.26 7.21
CA LYS A 134 14.13 -20.73 7.19
C LYS A 134 13.03 -21.31 6.31
N GLY A 135 13.39 -21.64 5.05
CA GLY A 135 12.51 -22.25 4.05
C GLY A 135 11.82 -21.28 3.08
N VAL A 136 12.28 -20.02 2.98
CA VAL A 136 11.91 -19.12 1.88
C VAL A 136 13.06 -19.17 0.87
N ASP A 137 12.78 -19.68 -0.35
CA ASP A 137 13.75 -19.63 -1.45
C ASP A 137 14.09 -18.17 -1.74
N ALA A 138 15.36 -17.80 -1.49
CA ALA A 138 15.88 -16.44 -1.72
C ALA A 138 16.02 -16.11 -3.24
N ASP A 139 15.68 -17.05 -4.10
CA ASP A 139 15.88 -16.97 -5.56
C ASP A 139 14.73 -16.30 -6.35
N VAL A 140 13.82 -15.59 -5.66
CA VAL A 140 12.83 -14.77 -6.39
C VAL A 140 13.57 -13.61 -7.04
N ALA A 141 13.47 -13.46 -8.36
CA ALA A 141 14.08 -12.37 -9.11
C ALA A 141 13.63 -10.99 -8.60
N ASP A 142 14.37 -9.93 -8.91
CA ASP A 142 14.08 -8.55 -8.43
C ASP A 142 12.85 -7.91 -9.10
N ALA A 143 12.19 -8.64 -10.02
CA ALA A 143 10.92 -8.26 -10.61
C ALA A 143 10.01 -9.48 -10.76
N VAL A 144 8.70 -9.29 -10.58
CA VAL A 144 7.69 -10.30 -10.89
C VAL A 144 7.40 -10.26 -12.38
N THR A 145 7.62 -11.41 -13.06
CA THR A 145 7.38 -11.60 -14.50
C THR A 145 6.52 -12.84 -14.72
N GLU A 146 5.98 -13.02 -15.92
CA GLU A 146 5.22 -14.24 -16.24
C GLU A 146 6.05 -15.53 -16.06
N GLU A 147 7.36 -15.45 -16.32
CA GLU A 147 8.28 -16.59 -16.23
C GLU A 147 8.52 -17.06 -14.78
N ASN A 148 8.51 -16.14 -13.81
CA ASN A 148 8.75 -16.44 -12.39
C ASN A 148 7.49 -16.35 -11.51
N LEU A 149 6.32 -16.17 -12.12
CA LEU A 149 5.08 -15.84 -11.43
C LEU A 149 4.72 -16.86 -10.33
N ASP A 150 4.81 -18.15 -10.61
CA ASP A 150 4.44 -19.19 -9.63
C ASP A 150 5.35 -19.16 -8.39
N ASN A 151 6.65 -18.91 -8.57
CA ASN A 151 7.60 -18.78 -7.48
C ASN A 151 7.33 -17.49 -6.68
N ALA A 152 7.04 -16.38 -7.36
CA ALA A 152 6.69 -15.13 -6.72
C ALA A 152 5.39 -15.24 -5.91
N VAL A 153 4.35 -15.87 -6.45
CA VAL A 153 3.09 -16.14 -5.73
C VAL A 153 3.35 -16.99 -4.48
N LYS A 154 4.12 -18.06 -4.61
CA LYS A 154 4.49 -18.92 -3.48
C LYS A 154 5.26 -18.15 -2.40
N PHE A 155 6.21 -17.30 -2.80
CA PHE A 155 6.97 -16.46 -1.88
C PHE A 155 6.05 -15.49 -1.13
N VAL A 156 5.18 -14.76 -1.82
CA VAL A 156 4.27 -13.77 -1.21
C VAL A 156 3.27 -14.46 -0.28
N LYS A 157 2.69 -15.60 -0.67
CA LYS A 157 1.82 -16.41 0.20
C LYS A 157 2.54 -16.84 1.47
N ASN A 158 3.76 -17.35 1.36
CA ASN A 158 4.55 -17.80 2.51
C ASN A 158 4.86 -16.65 3.46
N PHE A 159 5.22 -15.47 2.93
CA PHE A 159 5.51 -14.31 3.78
C PHE A 159 4.24 -13.77 4.43
N ALA A 160 3.11 -13.71 3.71
CA ALA A 160 1.82 -13.33 4.27
C ALA A 160 1.38 -14.28 5.40
N ALA A 161 1.48 -15.59 5.21
CA ALA A 161 1.14 -16.59 6.23
C ALA A 161 2.02 -16.46 7.49
N LYS A 162 3.32 -16.14 7.32
CA LYS A 162 4.26 -15.97 8.44
C LYS A 162 4.08 -14.67 9.19
N SER A 163 3.86 -13.56 8.49
CA SER A 163 3.66 -12.24 9.10
C SER A 163 2.28 -12.06 9.69
N GLY A 164 1.30 -12.87 9.27
CA GLY A 164 -0.10 -12.71 9.63
C GLY A 164 -0.76 -11.49 8.99
N ALA A 165 -0.08 -10.82 8.06
CA ALA A 165 -0.56 -9.64 7.33
C ALA A 165 -0.93 -9.97 5.88
N ILE A 166 -1.81 -9.18 5.30
CA ILE A 166 -1.96 -9.14 3.85
C ILE A 166 -0.68 -8.52 3.28
N VAL A 167 -0.05 -9.19 2.32
CA VAL A 167 1.15 -8.69 1.65
C VAL A 167 0.80 -8.27 0.23
N ALA A 168 1.08 -7.01 -0.09
CA ALA A 168 0.90 -6.44 -1.42
C ALA A 168 2.27 -6.11 -2.03
N VAL A 169 2.68 -6.88 -3.03
CA VAL A 169 3.89 -6.63 -3.82
C VAL A 169 3.50 -5.89 -5.09
N THR A 170 4.10 -4.73 -5.33
CA THR A 170 3.82 -3.93 -6.52
C THR A 170 5.00 -3.88 -7.48
N GLY A 171 4.70 -3.95 -8.79
CA GLY A 171 5.70 -3.99 -9.86
C GLY A 171 5.06 -3.97 -11.25
N ALA A 172 5.64 -4.72 -12.18
CA ALA A 172 5.04 -4.92 -13.50
C ALA A 172 3.81 -5.86 -13.45
N ILE A 173 3.85 -6.83 -12.56
CA ILE A 173 2.72 -7.67 -12.14
C ILE A 173 2.62 -7.50 -10.61
N ASP A 174 1.44 -7.14 -10.14
CA ASP A 174 1.21 -6.95 -8.72
C ASP A 174 0.63 -8.22 -8.09
N LEU A 175 1.02 -8.50 -6.84
CA LEU A 175 0.57 -9.65 -6.07
C LEU A 175 -0.01 -9.20 -4.73
N VAL A 176 -1.21 -9.65 -4.38
CA VAL A 176 -1.84 -9.35 -3.09
C VAL A 176 -2.32 -10.65 -2.44
N SER A 177 -1.77 -11.00 -1.27
CA SER A 177 -2.05 -12.29 -0.64
C SER A 177 -2.26 -12.18 0.88
N ASP A 178 -3.14 -13.03 1.41
CA ASP A 178 -3.35 -13.30 2.84
C ASP A 178 -2.65 -14.58 3.34
N GLY A 179 -1.85 -15.21 2.47
CA GLY A 179 -1.19 -16.49 2.73
C GLY A 179 -1.98 -17.72 2.25
N LYS A 180 -3.28 -17.60 1.99
CA LYS A 180 -4.13 -18.66 1.44
C LYS A 180 -4.43 -18.45 -0.03
N SER A 181 -4.89 -17.26 -0.38
CA SER A 181 -5.20 -16.81 -1.72
C SER A 181 -4.25 -15.72 -2.17
N CYS A 182 -4.07 -15.57 -3.48
CA CYS A 182 -3.26 -14.50 -4.06
C CYS A 182 -3.96 -13.93 -5.30
N TYR A 183 -4.23 -12.63 -5.27
CA TYR A 183 -4.61 -11.88 -6.45
C TYR A 183 -3.35 -11.57 -7.25
N VAL A 184 -3.36 -11.92 -8.53
CA VAL A 184 -2.34 -11.55 -9.52
C VAL A 184 -2.95 -10.48 -10.41
N ILE A 185 -2.42 -9.27 -10.38
CA ILE A 185 -3.03 -8.08 -10.99
C ILE A 185 -2.12 -7.54 -12.08
N ARG A 186 -2.71 -7.20 -13.24
CA ARG A 186 -1.99 -6.72 -14.43
C ARG A 186 -2.45 -5.33 -14.91
N ASN A 187 -3.06 -4.55 -14.01
CA ASN A 187 -3.35 -3.15 -14.27
C ASN A 187 -2.09 -2.29 -14.07
N GLY A 188 -2.05 -1.17 -14.76
CA GLY A 188 -0.98 -0.20 -14.66
C GLY A 188 -0.18 -0.04 -15.95
N ARG A 189 0.75 0.90 -15.91
CA ARG A 189 1.59 1.26 -17.05
C ARG A 189 3.02 1.58 -16.62
N PRO A 190 4.02 1.28 -17.46
CA PRO A 190 5.42 1.59 -17.13
C PRO A 190 5.70 3.06 -16.85
N GLU A 191 4.92 3.97 -17.47
CA GLU A 191 5.06 5.42 -17.32
C GLU A 191 4.75 5.89 -15.90
N MET A 192 3.96 5.14 -15.12
CA MET A 192 3.70 5.42 -13.70
C MET A 192 5.01 5.41 -12.88
N GLY A 193 6.01 4.64 -13.29
CA GLY A 193 7.33 4.61 -12.66
C GLY A 193 8.15 5.90 -12.81
N ARG A 194 7.71 6.84 -13.66
CA ARG A 194 8.33 8.17 -13.81
C ARG A 194 7.71 9.24 -12.91
N ILE A 195 6.69 8.88 -12.15
CA ILE A 195 6.05 9.75 -11.15
C ILE A 195 6.49 9.31 -9.77
N THR A 196 7.04 10.23 -8.99
CA THR A 196 7.36 9.92 -7.61
C THR A 196 6.09 9.74 -6.79
N GLY A 197 6.05 8.71 -5.95
CA GLY A 197 5.04 8.56 -4.92
C GLY A 197 3.76 7.84 -5.31
N THR A 198 3.61 7.29 -6.51
CA THR A 198 2.45 6.46 -6.87
C THR A 198 2.25 5.29 -5.88
N GLY A 199 3.36 4.68 -5.43
CA GLY A 199 3.33 3.67 -4.39
C GLY A 199 2.88 4.21 -3.03
N CYS A 200 3.40 5.35 -2.60
CA CYS A 200 3.00 5.97 -1.32
C CYS A 200 1.52 6.39 -1.33
N GLN A 201 1.03 6.90 -2.46
CA GLN A 201 -0.39 7.18 -2.68
C GLN A 201 -1.22 5.91 -2.54
N LEU A 202 -0.80 4.81 -3.19
CA LEU A 202 -1.48 3.52 -3.07
C LEU A 202 -1.53 3.04 -1.62
N SER A 203 -0.47 3.21 -0.83
CA SER A 203 -0.45 2.79 0.58
C SER A 203 -1.49 3.54 1.42
N GLY A 204 -1.60 4.86 1.27
CA GLY A 204 -2.65 5.65 1.92
C GLY A 204 -4.05 5.23 1.48
N MET A 205 -4.27 5.12 0.16
CA MET A 205 -5.55 4.69 -0.41
C MET A 205 -5.92 3.26 0.01
N MET A 206 -5.00 2.32 -0.01
CA MET A 206 -5.20 0.93 0.42
C MET A 206 -5.62 0.85 1.89
N THR A 207 -5.05 1.70 2.75
CA THR A 207 -5.48 1.79 4.15
C THR A 207 -6.96 2.15 4.25
N ALA A 208 -7.43 3.14 3.49
CA ALA A 208 -8.85 3.52 3.45
C ALA A 208 -9.75 2.38 2.94
N PHE A 209 -9.32 1.69 1.87
CA PHE A 209 -10.06 0.54 1.32
C PHE A 209 -10.21 -0.58 2.34
N VAL A 210 -9.14 -0.92 3.06
CA VAL A 210 -9.16 -2.01 4.06
C VAL A 210 -9.99 -1.63 5.30
N VAL A 211 -9.95 -0.34 5.72
CA VAL A 211 -10.81 0.17 6.81
C VAL A 211 -12.29 0.08 6.45
N ALA A 212 -12.66 0.47 5.25
CA ALA A 212 -14.05 0.50 4.80
C ALA A 212 -14.63 -0.90 4.50
N ASN A 213 -13.79 -1.94 4.43
CA ASN A 213 -14.18 -3.31 4.06
C ASN A 213 -13.67 -4.35 5.07
N PRO A 214 -14.10 -4.31 6.34
CA PRO A 214 -13.53 -5.12 7.42
C PRO A 214 -13.70 -6.63 7.21
N ASP A 215 -14.77 -7.05 6.54
CA ASP A 215 -15.09 -8.46 6.32
C ASP A 215 -14.35 -9.06 5.10
N ASN A 216 -13.85 -8.21 4.18
CA ASN A 216 -13.23 -8.61 2.92
C ASN A 216 -11.90 -7.87 2.68
N ARG A 217 -11.02 -7.85 3.66
CA ARG A 217 -9.77 -7.05 3.64
C ARG A 217 -8.83 -7.42 2.50
N LEU A 218 -8.72 -8.71 2.16
CA LEU A 218 -7.89 -9.15 1.03
C LEU A 218 -8.43 -8.60 -0.31
N GLU A 219 -9.73 -8.72 -0.54
CA GLU A 219 -10.40 -8.18 -1.73
C GLU A 219 -10.25 -6.65 -1.79
N ALA A 220 -10.39 -5.97 -0.65
CA ALA A 220 -10.22 -4.52 -0.56
C ALA A 220 -8.79 -4.07 -0.91
N ALA A 221 -7.77 -4.78 -0.42
CA ALA A 221 -6.38 -4.50 -0.78
C ALA A 221 -6.12 -4.72 -2.27
N ALA A 222 -6.65 -5.81 -2.85
CA ALA A 222 -6.57 -6.07 -4.29
C ALA A 222 -7.32 -5.00 -5.12
N ALA A 223 -8.50 -4.56 -4.64
CA ALA A 223 -9.28 -3.50 -5.27
C ALA A 223 -8.51 -2.17 -5.31
N ALA A 224 -7.79 -1.82 -4.24
CA ALA A 224 -6.95 -0.62 -4.21
C ALA A 224 -5.82 -0.69 -5.24
N VAL A 225 -5.16 -1.85 -5.40
CA VAL A 225 -4.11 -2.05 -6.41
C VAL A 225 -4.70 -1.93 -7.83
N CYS A 226 -5.81 -2.63 -8.11
CA CYS A 226 -6.50 -2.54 -9.41
C CYS A 226 -6.91 -1.09 -9.71
N ALA A 227 -7.48 -0.37 -8.74
CA ALA A 227 -7.92 1.01 -8.90
C ALA A 227 -6.75 1.94 -9.25
N MET A 228 -5.61 1.82 -8.54
CA MET A 228 -4.42 2.64 -8.82
C MET A 228 -3.85 2.34 -10.22
N GLY A 229 -3.72 1.07 -10.59
CA GLY A 229 -3.25 0.68 -11.92
C GLY A 229 -4.18 1.15 -13.03
N LEU A 230 -5.49 0.94 -12.87
CA LEU A 230 -6.50 1.41 -13.82
C LEU A 230 -6.53 2.94 -13.93
N ALA A 231 -6.36 3.66 -12.81
CA ALA A 231 -6.24 5.11 -12.84
C ALA A 231 -5.01 5.58 -13.64
N GLY A 232 -3.90 4.83 -13.53
CA GLY A 232 -2.73 5.07 -14.38
C GLY A 232 -3.02 4.90 -15.87
N GLU A 233 -3.79 3.89 -16.25
CA GLU A 233 -4.21 3.64 -17.64
C GLU A 233 -5.14 4.72 -18.15
N ILE A 234 -6.17 5.07 -17.36
CA ILE A 234 -7.14 6.13 -17.70
C ILE A 234 -6.42 7.48 -17.79
N GLY A 235 -5.59 7.82 -16.79
CA GLY A 235 -4.84 9.07 -16.79
C GLY A 235 -3.94 9.20 -18.01
N TRP A 236 -3.28 8.13 -18.43
CA TRP A 236 -2.44 8.12 -19.62
C TRP A 236 -3.25 8.33 -20.91
N SER A 237 -4.43 7.72 -21.02
CA SER A 237 -5.29 7.89 -22.20
C SER A 237 -5.77 9.33 -22.43
N HIS A 238 -5.71 10.17 -21.40
CA HIS A 238 -6.07 11.59 -21.45
C HIS A 238 -4.85 12.52 -21.62
N MET A 239 -3.61 11.96 -21.78
CA MET A 239 -2.42 12.78 -22.02
C MET A 239 -2.44 13.38 -23.42
N ALA A 240 -2.06 14.64 -23.53
CA ALA A 240 -1.95 15.38 -24.79
C ALA A 240 -0.48 15.62 -25.16
N GLU A 241 -0.24 16.06 -26.40
CA GLU A 241 1.10 16.48 -26.83
C GLU A 241 1.61 17.63 -25.94
N GLY A 242 2.82 17.48 -25.41
CA GLY A 242 3.43 18.43 -24.48
C GLY A 242 3.14 18.20 -23.00
N ASP A 243 2.22 17.28 -22.66
CA ASP A 243 2.01 16.88 -21.26
C ASP A 243 3.21 16.09 -20.71
N GLY A 244 3.55 16.32 -19.45
CA GLY A 244 4.64 15.66 -18.74
C GLY A 244 4.18 14.91 -17.49
N ASN A 245 5.16 14.47 -16.68
CA ASN A 245 4.90 13.69 -15.46
C ASN A 245 4.04 14.42 -14.43
N SER A 246 4.09 15.75 -14.37
CA SER A 246 3.25 16.55 -13.47
C SER A 246 1.77 16.46 -13.86
N THR A 247 1.46 16.61 -15.15
CA THR A 247 0.10 16.43 -15.66
C THR A 247 -0.37 15.00 -15.47
N TYR A 248 0.47 14.00 -15.77
CA TYR A 248 0.13 12.59 -15.59
C TYR A 248 -0.19 12.26 -14.12
N ARG A 249 0.60 12.74 -13.16
CA ARG A 249 0.29 12.60 -11.73
C ARG A 249 -1.11 13.12 -11.40
N ASN A 250 -1.45 14.31 -11.87
CA ASN A 250 -2.77 14.89 -11.61
C ASN A 250 -3.88 14.09 -12.29
N ARG A 251 -3.65 13.59 -13.53
CA ARG A 251 -4.60 12.73 -14.25
C ARG A 251 -4.88 11.41 -13.51
N ILE A 252 -3.91 10.84 -12.79
CA ILE A 252 -4.11 9.65 -11.95
C ILE A 252 -5.05 9.98 -10.79
N ILE A 253 -4.83 11.10 -10.10
CA ILE A 253 -5.68 11.53 -8.98
C ILE A 253 -7.10 11.82 -9.47
N ASP A 254 -7.24 12.52 -10.60
CA ASP A 254 -8.54 12.79 -11.24
C ASP A 254 -9.26 11.49 -11.65
N ALA A 255 -8.51 10.50 -12.14
CA ALA A 255 -9.08 9.20 -12.51
C ALA A 255 -9.61 8.44 -11.27
N ILE A 256 -8.92 8.49 -10.14
CA ILE A 256 -9.43 7.93 -8.86
C ILE A 256 -10.68 8.67 -8.39
N TYR A 257 -10.71 10.00 -8.49
CA TYR A 257 -11.86 10.80 -8.10
C TYR A 257 -13.13 10.43 -8.91
N ASN A 258 -12.98 10.21 -10.21
CA ASN A 258 -14.08 9.89 -11.12
C ASN A 258 -14.39 8.37 -11.21
N MET A 259 -13.57 7.49 -10.61
CA MET A 259 -13.75 6.05 -10.70
C MET A 259 -14.90 5.58 -9.81
N ASP A 260 -15.92 4.99 -10.39
CA ASP A 260 -17.00 4.29 -9.67
C ASP A 260 -16.79 2.77 -9.65
N GLY A 261 -17.71 2.07 -8.97
CA GLY A 261 -17.63 0.61 -8.86
C GLY A 261 -17.78 -0.12 -10.19
N GLU A 262 -18.56 0.43 -11.13
CA GLU A 262 -18.74 -0.13 -12.47
C GLU A 262 -17.45 -0.01 -13.30
N THR A 263 -16.84 1.16 -13.30
CA THR A 263 -15.55 1.41 -13.95
C THR A 263 -14.45 0.48 -13.41
N LEU A 264 -14.36 0.34 -12.08
CA LEU A 264 -13.37 -0.56 -11.46
C LEU A 264 -13.63 -2.01 -11.83
N ASN A 265 -14.88 -2.49 -11.78
CA ASN A 265 -15.22 -3.86 -12.15
C ASN A 265 -14.94 -4.15 -13.64
N GLY A 266 -15.22 -3.21 -14.52
CA GLY A 266 -15.01 -3.35 -15.97
C GLY A 266 -13.55 -3.28 -16.40
N GLY A 267 -12.73 -2.53 -15.66
CA GLY A 267 -11.32 -2.30 -15.99
C GLY A 267 -10.31 -3.15 -15.23
N ALA A 268 -10.70 -3.78 -14.12
CA ALA A 268 -9.79 -4.60 -13.32
C ALA A 268 -9.36 -5.87 -14.05
N ARG A 269 -8.03 -6.08 -14.14
CA ARG A 269 -7.43 -7.29 -14.76
C ARG A 269 -6.69 -8.08 -13.70
N TYR A 270 -7.33 -9.11 -13.20
CA TYR A 270 -6.76 -9.98 -12.17
C TYR A 270 -7.16 -11.44 -12.34
N GLU A 271 -6.39 -12.32 -11.75
CA GLU A 271 -6.72 -13.72 -11.49
C GLU A 271 -6.50 -14.06 -10.03
N LEU A 272 -7.22 -15.03 -9.51
CA LEU A 272 -7.08 -15.54 -8.14
C LEU A 272 -6.38 -16.89 -8.16
N ARG A 273 -5.28 -17.00 -7.41
CA ARG A 273 -4.50 -18.25 -7.26
C ARG A 273 -4.43 -18.75 -5.82
#